data_407d22470aac651b03f11ec5e70017e7
#
_entry.id   407d22470aac651b03f11ec5e70017e7
#
_cell.length_a   1.000
_cell.length_b   1.000
_cell.length_c   1.000
_cell.angle_alpha   90.00
_cell.angle_beta   90.00
_cell.angle_gamma   90.00
#
_symmetry.space_group_name_H-M   'P 1'
#
loop_
_entity.id
_entity.type
_entity.pdbx_description
1 polymer ?
#
loop_
_entity_poly.entity_id
_entity_poly.type
_entity_poly.pdbx_seq_one_letter_code
_entity_poly.pdbx_strand_id
1 'polypeptide(L)'
;MGGLVGRYAIEMDGQMEARYGLKAFSPVAAGYGYSHCDDFGVSRSFGFHRKHLGNDLMGSLGTPIVAVEGGVIEAMGWNRYGGWRIGIRSFDSKRYYYYAHLQKDHPFADGLQEGDIVEAGQLIGFMGRTGYSDRENVNNIETVHLHFGMELVFDESQKECNSEIWIDVYNIVRLLSTHRASYKKINGKWERAYPFVDLDLEDFSA
;
A
#
# COMPACT_ATOMS: atom_id res chain seq x y z
N MET A 1 -6.16 19.45 -3.95
CA MET A 1 -6.12 18.84 -2.60
C MET A 1 -6.51 17.38 -2.69
N GLY A 2 -5.55 16.49 -2.81
CA GLY A 2 -5.78 15.05 -2.78
C GLY A 2 -6.03 14.59 -1.33
N GLY A 3 -7.21 14.13 -1.02
CA GLY A 3 -7.56 13.52 0.25
C GLY A 3 -8.28 12.20 0.04
N LEU A 4 -8.56 11.49 1.14
CA LEU A 4 -9.33 10.23 1.11
C LEU A 4 -10.73 10.37 0.50
N VAL A 5 -11.28 11.59 0.47
CA VAL A 5 -12.59 11.89 -0.10
C VAL A 5 -12.43 13.03 -1.11
N GLY A 6 -13.02 12.88 -2.29
CA GLY A 6 -12.93 13.89 -3.34
C GLY A 6 -13.62 13.44 -4.63
N ARG A 7 -13.29 14.13 -5.72
CA ARG A 7 -13.84 13.85 -7.07
C ARG A 7 -12.99 12.77 -7.75
N TYR A 8 -13.66 11.82 -8.36
CA TYR A 8 -13.05 10.81 -9.21
C TYR A 8 -13.99 10.43 -10.34
N ALA A 9 -13.46 9.85 -11.42
CA ALA A 9 -14.26 9.26 -12.47
C ALA A 9 -14.04 7.75 -12.55
N ILE A 10 -15.11 7.01 -12.77
CA ILE A 10 -15.12 5.55 -12.99
C ILE A 10 -15.89 5.24 -14.26
N GLU A 11 -15.56 4.12 -14.90
CA GLU A 11 -16.32 3.63 -16.05
C GLU A 11 -17.61 2.95 -15.58
N MET A 12 -18.73 3.41 -16.11
CA MET A 12 -20.06 2.84 -15.95
C MET A 12 -20.70 2.70 -17.33
N ASP A 13 -21.08 1.49 -17.71
CA ASP A 13 -21.73 1.19 -18.99
C ASP A 13 -20.98 1.77 -20.24
N GLY A 14 -19.65 1.74 -20.18
CA GLY A 14 -18.78 2.22 -21.27
C GLY A 14 -18.58 3.74 -21.32
N GLN A 15 -19.01 4.47 -20.29
CA GLN A 15 -18.79 5.91 -20.15
C GLN A 15 -18.12 6.25 -18.82
N MET A 16 -17.25 7.26 -18.84
CA MET A 16 -16.65 7.78 -17.62
C MET A 16 -17.64 8.70 -16.90
N GLU A 17 -18.00 8.33 -15.66
CA GLU A 17 -18.89 9.11 -14.82
C GLU A 17 -18.12 9.71 -13.64
N ALA A 18 -18.27 11.02 -13.45
CA ALA A 18 -17.72 11.71 -12.28
C ALA A 18 -18.54 11.38 -11.02
N ARG A 19 -17.83 11.09 -9.95
CA ARG A 19 -18.35 10.79 -8.61
C ARG A 19 -17.66 11.65 -7.57
N TYR A 20 -18.29 11.79 -6.42
CA TYR A 20 -17.68 12.36 -5.22
C TYR A 20 -17.82 11.35 -4.07
N GLY A 21 -16.73 11.01 -3.43
CA GLY A 21 -16.76 10.03 -2.35
C GLY A 21 -15.38 9.56 -1.93
N LEU A 22 -15.33 8.36 -1.35
CA LEU A 22 -14.11 7.73 -0.86
C LEU A 22 -13.20 7.33 -2.03
N LYS A 23 -11.99 7.86 -2.06
CA LYS A 23 -10.92 7.54 -3.00
C LYS A 23 -9.88 6.63 -2.34
N ALA A 24 -10.32 5.53 -1.78
CA ALA A 24 -9.44 4.57 -1.14
C ALA A 24 -9.84 3.13 -1.48
N PHE A 25 -8.84 2.25 -1.57
CA PHE A 25 -9.01 0.84 -1.89
C PHE A 25 -8.36 -0.06 -0.85
N SER A 26 -8.84 -1.30 -0.71
CA SER A 26 -8.14 -2.34 0.05
C SER A 26 -6.72 -2.50 -0.51
N PRO A 27 -5.69 -2.70 0.34
CA PRO A 27 -4.31 -2.86 -0.14
C PRO A 27 -4.10 -4.13 -0.97
N VAL A 28 -5.04 -5.07 -0.96
CA VAL A 28 -4.98 -6.31 -1.76
C VAL A 28 -5.98 -6.24 -2.91
N ALA A 29 -5.52 -6.46 -4.13
CA ALA A 29 -6.36 -6.44 -5.33
C ALA A 29 -7.52 -7.44 -5.29
N ALA A 30 -8.62 -7.13 -5.99
CA ALA A 30 -9.79 -8.01 -6.10
C ALA A 30 -9.44 -9.37 -6.73
N GLY A 31 -10.17 -10.41 -6.34
CA GLY A 31 -9.95 -11.78 -6.82
C GLY A 31 -8.90 -12.57 -6.03
N TYR A 32 -8.18 -11.93 -5.10
CA TYR A 32 -7.18 -12.59 -4.25
C TYR A 32 -7.67 -12.66 -2.80
N GLY A 33 -7.73 -13.87 -2.24
CA GLY A 33 -8.10 -14.09 -0.84
C GLY A 33 -6.98 -13.67 0.11
N TYR A 34 -7.36 -13.16 1.27
CA TYR A 34 -6.46 -12.96 2.40
C TYR A 34 -7.21 -13.11 3.72
N SER A 35 -6.51 -13.44 4.78
CA SER A 35 -7.01 -13.30 6.15
C SER A 35 -6.32 -12.14 6.83
N HIS A 36 -7.08 -11.35 7.56
CA HIS A 36 -6.63 -10.11 8.19
C HIS A 36 -6.46 -10.34 9.69
N CYS A 37 -5.26 -10.10 10.20
CA CYS A 37 -4.93 -10.27 11.60
C CYS A 37 -5.16 -8.97 12.39
N ASP A 38 -5.84 -9.09 13.53
CA ASP A 38 -5.97 -8.00 14.51
C ASP A 38 -4.78 -8.07 15.46
N ASP A 39 -3.63 -7.60 14.99
CA ASP A 39 -2.33 -7.80 15.64
C ASP A 39 -1.51 -6.51 15.82
N PHE A 40 -2.16 -5.35 15.73
CA PHE A 40 -1.52 -4.07 16.03
C PHE A 40 -1.02 -4.04 17.49
N GLY A 41 0.20 -3.57 17.70
CA GLY A 41 0.80 -3.46 19.03
C GLY A 41 1.31 -4.76 19.62
N VAL A 42 1.07 -5.91 18.99
CA VAL A 42 1.61 -7.21 19.44
C VAL A 42 3.14 -7.18 19.41
N SER A 43 3.76 -7.82 20.39
CA SER A 43 5.23 -7.84 20.49
C SER A 43 5.87 -8.61 19.34
N ARG A 44 6.91 -8.03 18.77
CA ARG A 44 7.82 -8.65 17.80
C ARG A 44 9.23 -8.69 18.39
N SER A 45 9.96 -9.78 18.18
CA SER A 45 11.25 -10.04 18.84
C SER A 45 12.45 -10.15 17.90
N PHE A 46 12.27 -10.11 16.58
CA PHE A 46 13.41 -10.16 15.67
C PHE A 46 14.30 -8.91 15.86
N GLY A 47 15.56 -9.13 16.21
CA GLY A 47 16.56 -8.09 16.49
C GLY A 47 16.41 -7.47 17.88
N PHE A 48 15.27 -6.96 18.24
CA PHE A 48 14.92 -6.42 19.56
C PHE A 48 13.41 -6.45 19.77
N HIS A 49 13.00 -6.30 21.03
CA HIS A 49 11.57 -6.23 21.34
C HIS A 49 10.99 -4.90 20.87
N ARG A 50 9.98 -4.97 20.00
CA ARG A 50 9.25 -3.83 19.48
C ARG A 50 7.76 -4.13 19.32
N LYS A 51 6.95 -3.09 19.26
CA LYS A 51 5.53 -3.24 18.93
C LYS A 51 5.37 -3.45 17.41
N HIS A 52 4.35 -4.19 17.04
CA HIS A 52 3.89 -4.30 15.66
C HIS A 52 3.14 -3.02 15.27
N LEU A 53 3.69 -2.24 14.36
CA LEU A 53 3.17 -0.92 13.97
C LEU A 53 2.40 -1.00 12.64
N GLY A 54 1.44 -1.91 12.59
CA GLY A 54 0.59 -2.22 11.45
C GLY A 54 -0.21 -3.48 11.71
N ASN A 55 -0.87 -3.98 10.68
CA ASN A 55 -1.58 -5.26 10.71
C ASN A 55 -1.08 -6.16 9.57
N ASP A 56 -1.05 -7.46 9.83
CA ASP A 56 -0.63 -8.45 8.85
C ASP A 56 -1.84 -9.01 8.07
N LEU A 57 -1.73 -9.01 6.75
CA LEU A 57 -2.71 -9.60 5.83
C LEU A 57 -2.09 -10.86 5.22
N MET A 58 -2.47 -12.02 5.72
CA MET A 58 -1.97 -13.32 5.26
C MET A 58 -2.58 -13.67 3.90
N GLY A 59 -1.74 -13.97 2.92
CA GLY A 59 -2.19 -14.26 1.56
C GLY A 59 -1.27 -15.19 0.80
N SER A 60 -1.36 -15.17 -0.52
CA SER A 60 -0.53 -15.99 -1.41
C SER A 60 0.64 -15.21 -1.99
N LEU A 61 1.75 -15.90 -2.24
CA LEU A 61 2.91 -15.32 -2.90
C LEU A 61 2.52 -14.73 -4.26
N GLY A 62 2.95 -13.50 -4.53
CA GLY A 62 2.67 -12.81 -5.79
C GLY A 62 1.28 -12.18 -5.87
N THR A 63 0.49 -12.18 -4.79
CA THR A 63 -0.77 -11.42 -4.74
C THR A 63 -0.52 -9.95 -5.03
N PRO A 64 -1.23 -9.34 -6.01
CA PRO A 64 -1.07 -7.93 -6.33
C PRO A 64 -1.46 -7.01 -5.17
N ILE A 65 -0.56 -6.08 -4.86
CA ILE A 65 -0.72 -5.05 -3.82
C ILE A 65 -0.97 -3.70 -4.51
N VAL A 66 -1.93 -2.96 -4.00
CA VAL A 66 -2.31 -1.66 -4.57
C VAL A 66 -2.19 -0.54 -3.52
N ALA A 67 -1.99 0.68 -3.99
CA ALA A 67 -2.00 1.85 -3.13
C ALA A 67 -3.39 2.04 -2.50
N VAL A 68 -3.45 2.16 -1.18
CA VAL A 68 -4.72 2.39 -0.47
C VAL A 68 -5.28 3.75 -0.81
N GLU A 69 -4.45 4.77 -0.80
CA GLU A 69 -4.75 6.15 -1.17
C GLU A 69 -3.73 6.62 -2.20
N GLY A 70 -4.09 7.61 -3.01
CA GLY A 70 -3.16 8.27 -3.91
C GLY A 70 -2.13 9.12 -3.15
N GLY A 71 -0.95 9.23 -3.70
CA GLY A 71 0.15 9.96 -3.06
C GLY A 71 1.44 9.93 -3.87
N VAL A 72 2.53 10.23 -3.20
CA VAL A 72 3.88 10.19 -3.75
C VAL A 72 4.64 9.03 -3.11
N ILE A 73 5.34 8.23 -3.89
CA ILE A 73 6.26 7.21 -3.38
C ILE A 73 7.42 7.94 -2.70
N GLU A 74 7.40 7.98 -1.37
CA GLU A 74 8.42 8.66 -0.57
C GLU A 74 9.61 7.74 -0.27
N ALA A 75 9.38 6.44 -0.21
CA ALA A 75 10.40 5.47 0.09
C ALA A 75 10.12 4.15 -0.63
N MET A 76 11.16 3.59 -1.26
CA MET A 76 11.07 2.31 -1.97
C MET A 76 12.41 1.57 -1.86
N GLY A 77 12.38 0.27 -1.63
CA GLY A 77 13.62 -0.50 -1.52
C GLY A 77 13.64 -1.45 -0.33
N TRP A 78 14.84 -1.86 0.06
CA TRP A 78 15.10 -2.82 1.11
C TRP A 78 15.33 -2.15 2.46
N ASN A 79 14.75 -2.73 3.52
CA ASN A 79 15.26 -2.53 4.87
C ASN A 79 15.30 -3.87 5.64
N ARG A 80 16.07 -3.90 6.73
CA ARG A 80 16.33 -5.10 7.53
C ARG A 80 15.06 -5.79 8.03
N TYR A 81 14.06 -5.02 8.45
CA TYR A 81 12.85 -5.55 9.08
C TYR A 81 11.75 -5.82 8.07
N GLY A 82 11.42 -4.86 7.23
CA GLY A 82 10.36 -4.93 6.24
C GLY A 82 10.70 -5.68 4.97
N GLY A 83 12.01 -5.98 4.74
CA GLY A 83 12.43 -6.52 3.46
C GLY A 83 12.22 -5.53 2.32
N TRP A 84 11.75 -5.99 1.19
CA TRP A 84 11.27 -5.11 0.12
C TRP A 84 10.01 -4.38 0.59
N ARG A 85 10.03 -3.05 0.52
CA ARG A 85 8.97 -2.20 1.04
C ARG A 85 8.72 -0.98 0.16
N ILE A 86 7.50 -0.44 0.25
CA ILE A 86 7.09 0.85 -0.32
C ILE A 86 6.49 1.70 0.79
N GLY A 87 6.84 2.98 0.80
CA GLY A 87 6.21 4.01 1.61
C GLY A 87 5.57 5.07 0.72
N ILE A 88 4.30 5.37 0.93
CA ILE A 88 3.55 6.36 0.16
C ILE A 88 3.07 7.47 1.08
N ARG A 89 3.45 8.72 0.77
CA ARG A 89 2.96 9.93 1.43
C ARG A 89 1.71 10.42 0.72
N SER A 90 0.60 10.60 1.45
CA SER A 90 -0.62 11.20 0.91
C SER A 90 -0.38 12.61 0.36
N PHE A 91 -1.17 13.06 -0.62
CA PHE A 91 -0.99 14.38 -1.23
C PHE A 91 -1.12 15.56 -0.26
N ASP A 92 -1.89 15.42 0.82
CA ASP A 92 -1.98 16.43 1.89
C ASP A 92 -0.88 16.30 2.94
N SER A 93 0.09 15.39 2.74
CA SER A 93 1.24 15.11 3.59
C SER A 93 0.93 14.64 5.02
N LYS A 94 -0.33 14.28 5.30
CA LYS A 94 -0.78 13.97 6.67
C LYS A 94 -0.80 12.48 7.00
N ARG A 95 -0.68 11.61 5.99
CA ARG A 95 -0.65 10.16 6.16
C ARG A 95 0.54 9.56 5.42
N TYR A 96 1.17 8.59 6.05
CA TYR A 96 2.19 7.76 5.41
C TYR A 96 1.74 6.31 5.49
N TYR A 97 1.72 5.65 4.34
CA TYR A 97 1.32 4.25 4.19
C TYR A 97 2.53 3.40 3.96
N TYR A 98 2.66 2.33 4.72
CA TYR A 98 3.80 1.41 4.68
C TYR A 98 3.36 0.02 4.24
N TYR A 99 3.97 -0.48 3.19
CA TYR A 99 3.73 -1.80 2.60
C TYR A 99 5.03 -2.58 2.63
N ALA A 100 5.08 -3.70 3.35
CA ALA A 100 6.33 -4.44 3.55
C ALA A 100 6.17 -5.94 3.30
N HIS A 101 7.30 -6.64 3.35
CA HIS A 101 7.45 -8.07 3.05
C HIS A 101 7.08 -8.42 1.62
N LEU A 102 7.34 -7.50 0.67
CA LEU A 102 7.04 -7.73 -0.73
C LEU A 102 7.88 -8.87 -1.31
N GLN A 103 7.53 -9.30 -2.51
CA GLN A 103 8.07 -10.49 -3.15
C GLN A 103 9.58 -10.36 -3.43
N LYS A 104 10.30 -11.46 -3.27
CA LYS A 104 11.69 -11.59 -3.69
C LYS A 104 11.80 -11.52 -5.21
N ASP A 105 12.89 -10.93 -5.73
CA ASP A 105 13.26 -10.81 -7.14
C ASP A 105 12.33 -9.91 -7.99
N HIS A 106 11.06 -9.76 -7.64
CA HIS A 106 10.10 -8.90 -8.33
C HIS A 106 9.10 -8.28 -7.34
N PRO A 107 9.59 -7.39 -6.44
CA PRO A 107 8.76 -6.82 -5.37
C PRO A 107 7.77 -5.77 -5.85
N PHE A 108 8.13 -5.00 -6.88
CA PHE A 108 7.43 -3.80 -7.31
C PHE A 108 6.75 -3.99 -8.65
N ALA A 109 5.72 -3.20 -8.91
CA ALA A 109 5.16 -3.07 -10.25
C ALA A 109 6.18 -2.40 -11.18
N ASP A 110 6.15 -2.80 -12.46
CA ASP A 110 7.11 -2.33 -13.45
C ASP A 110 7.09 -0.81 -13.61
N GLY A 111 8.28 -0.20 -13.64
CA GLY A 111 8.47 1.22 -13.92
C GLY A 111 8.28 2.16 -12.73
N LEU A 112 7.93 1.67 -11.55
CA LEU A 112 7.80 2.50 -10.34
C LEU A 112 9.16 2.87 -9.75
N GLN A 113 9.27 4.10 -9.27
CA GLN A 113 10.44 4.63 -8.57
C GLN A 113 10.04 5.63 -7.47
N GLU A 114 10.98 5.94 -6.59
CA GLU A 114 10.79 7.02 -5.60
C GLU A 114 10.55 8.35 -6.29
N GLY A 115 9.61 9.13 -5.77
CA GLY A 115 9.15 10.39 -6.34
C GLY A 115 7.95 10.26 -7.28
N ASP A 116 7.60 9.05 -7.73
CA ASP A 116 6.44 8.87 -8.60
C ASP A 116 5.13 9.15 -7.87
N ILE A 117 4.19 9.74 -8.61
CA ILE A 117 2.81 9.88 -8.18
C ILE A 117 2.07 8.57 -8.46
N VAL A 118 1.32 8.09 -7.49
CA VAL A 118 0.43 6.95 -7.63
C VAL A 118 -1.01 7.31 -7.30
N GLU A 119 -1.94 6.76 -8.05
CA GLU A 119 -3.38 6.90 -7.78
C GLU A 119 -3.86 5.87 -6.75
N ALA A 120 -4.97 6.17 -6.09
CA ALA A 120 -5.66 5.19 -5.26
C ALA A 120 -6.03 3.92 -6.05
N GLY A 121 -5.73 2.76 -5.51
CA GLY A 121 -5.92 1.47 -6.16
C GLY A 121 -4.94 1.16 -7.29
N GLN A 122 -3.90 1.96 -7.54
CA GLN A 122 -2.83 1.64 -8.48
C GLN A 122 -2.00 0.46 -7.99
N LEU A 123 -1.67 -0.47 -8.90
CA LEU A 123 -0.76 -1.57 -8.60
C LEU A 123 0.63 -1.03 -8.25
N ILE A 124 1.13 -1.41 -7.07
CA ILE A 124 2.44 -0.95 -6.59
C ILE A 124 3.44 -2.07 -6.36
N GLY A 125 2.99 -3.31 -6.18
CA GLY A 125 3.90 -4.43 -5.95
C GLY A 125 3.19 -5.75 -5.72
N PHE A 126 3.93 -6.72 -5.20
CA PHE A 126 3.46 -8.09 -5.03
C PHE A 126 3.79 -8.61 -3.63
N MET A 127 2.82 -9.29 -3.02
CA MET A 127 2.95 -9.89 -1.70
C MET A 127 4.02 -10.97 -1.68
N GLY A 128 4.85 -10.97 -0.63
CA GLY A 128 5.89 -11.94 -0.45
C GLY A 128 6.11 -12.33 1.01
N ARG A 129 7.37 -12.57 1.35
CA ARG A 129 7.83 -12.90 2.71
C ARG A 129 9.29 -12.50 2.94
N THR A 130 9.72 -11.41 2.27
CA THR A 130 11.07 -10.87 2.43
C THR A 130 11.23 -10.09 3.73
N GLY A 131 12.45 -9.94 4.19
CA GLY A 131 12.79 -9.19 5.40
C GLY A 131 13.44 -10.04 6.48
N TYR A 132 13.56 -9.48 7.68
CA TYR A 132 14.25 -10.05 8.83
C TYR A 132 15.66 -10.51 8.49
N SER A 133 16.40 -9.68 7.74
CA SER A 133 17.72 -9.98 7.25
C SER A 133 18.50 -8.70 6.92
N ASP A 134 19.77 -8.65 7.29
CA ASP A 134 20.69 -7.60 6.86
C ASP A 134 21.11 -7.78 5.38
N ARG A 135 20.95 -9.00 4.86
CA ARG A 135 21.19 -9.29 3.45
C ARG A 135 19.93 -9.00 2.66
N GLU A 136 20.09 -8.21 1.60
CA GLU A 136 19.02 -7.86 0.68
C GLU A 136 18.48 -9.07 -0.08
N ASN A 137 17.21 -8.98 -0.49
CA ASN A 137 16.50 -9.94 -1.34
C ASN A 137 16.44 -11.36 -0.76
N VAL A 138 16.18 -11.50 0.54
CA VAL A 138 16.09 -12.77 1.25
C VAL A 138 14.68 -12.99 1.79
N ASN A 139 14.14 -14.17 1.54
CA ASN A 139 12.90 -14.69 2.14
C ASN A 139 13.20 -15.31 3.51
N ASN A 140 13.28 -14.50 4.57
CA ASN A 140 13.57 -14.98 5.92
C ASN A 140 12.36 -14.95 6.86
N ILE A 141 11.19 -14.64 6.34
CA ILE A 141 9.93 -14.76 7.05
C ILE A 141 9.24 -16.05 6.64
N GLU A 142 8.66 -16.78 7.59
CA GLU A 142 8.07 -18.09 7.34
C GLU A 142 6.78 -17.99 6.51
N THR A 143 5.88 -17.08 6.90
CA THR A 143 4.54 -16.96 6.31
C THR A 143 4.48 -15.83 5.29
N VAL A 144 3.84 -16.10 4.14
CA VAL A 144 3.55 -15.06 3.14
C VAL A 144 2.47 -14.13 3.67
N HIS A 145 2.77 -12.84 3.74
CA HIS A 145 1.82 -11.80 4.13
C HIS A 145 2.26 -10.42 3.65
N LEU A 146 1.31 -9.51 3.64
CA LEU A 146 1.57 -8.08 3.58
C LEU A 146 1.53 -7.52 4.99
N HIS A 147 2.62 -6.92 5.46
CA HIS A 147 2.57 -6.00 6.58
C HIS A 147 2.11 -4.63 6.06
N PHE A 148 0.98 -4.16 6.56
CA PHE A 148 0.41 -2.88 6.18
C PHE A 148 0.25 -1.98 7.40
N GLY A 149 0.84 -0.78 7.33
CA GLY A 149 0.77 0.23 8.38
C GLY A 149 0.35 1.59 7.84
N MET A 150 -0.21 2.41 8.71
CA MET A 150 -0.51 3.82 8.43
C MET A 150 -0.04 4.67 9.60
N GLU A 151 0.75 5.69 9.29
CA GLU A 151 1.22 6.70 10.23
C GLU A 151 0.50 8.03 9.99
N LEU A 152 0.11 8.70 11.07
CA LEU A 152 -0.35 10.08 11.03
C LEU A 152 0.84 11.02 11.18
N VAL A 153 0.99 11.93 10.23
CA VAL A 153 2.12 12.86 10.16
C VAL A 153 1.64 14.27 10.45
N PHE A 154 2.17 14.85 11.51
CA PHE A 154 1.89 16.22 11.94
C PHE A 154 3.13 17.09 11.84
N ASP A 155 4.32 16.47 11.84
CA ASP A 155 5.61 17.16 11.84
C ASP A 155 6.63 16.36 11.01
N GLU A 156 7.48 17.08 10.26
CA GLU A 156 8.50 16.44 9.40
C GLU A 156 9.57 15.67 10.20
N SER A 157 9.76 15.98 11.49
CA SER A 157 10.68 15.24 12.36
C SER A 157 10.27 13.78 12.56
N GLN A 158 8.99 13.44 12.32
CA GLN A 158 8.50 12.06 12.37
C GLN A 158 9.16 11.18 11.31
N LYS A 159 9.61 11.76 10.19
CA LYS A 159 10.39 11.04 9.15
C LYS A 159 11.73 10.50 9.68
N GLU A 160 12.23 11.06 10.77
CA GLU A 160 13.47 10.66 11.45
C GLU A 160 13.18 9.71 12.62
N CYS A 161 12.04 9.05 12.61
CA CYS A 161 11.56 8.15 13.67
C CYS A 161 11.37 8.85 15.03
N ASN A 162 11.04 10.13 15.01
CA ASN A 162 10.73 10.90 16.22
C ASN A 162 9.21 11.05 16.39
N SER A 163 8.69 10.58 17.53
CA SER A 163 7.26 10.74 17.87
C SER A 163 6.29 10.16 16.82
N GLU A 164 6.64 9.05 16.20
CA GLU A 164 5.79 8.35 15.23
C GLU A 164 4.42 8.01 15.82
N ILE A 165 3.36 8.25 15.05
CA ILE A 165 1.98 7.98 15.44
C ILE A 165 1.39 6.95 14.47
N TRP A 166 1.72 5.69 14.67
CA TRP A 166 1.14 4.58 13.94
C TRP A 166 -0.24 4.25 14.49
N ILE A 167 -1.17 3.97 13.62
CA ILE A 167 -2.56 3.64 13.99
C ILE A 167 -2.89 2.20 13.66
N ASP A 168 -3.82 1.63 14.44
CA ASP A 168 -4.42 0.35 14.14
C ASP A 168 -5.30 0.47 12.89
N VAL A 169 -4.91 -0.22 11.82
CA VAL A 169 -5.61 -0.19 10.53
C VAL A 169 -6.59 -1.35 10.34
N TYR A 170 -6.80 -2.20 11.36
CA TYR A 170 -7.67 -3.36 11.24
C TYR A 170 -9.07 -3.01 10.74
N ASN A 171 -9.73 -2.07 11.38
CA ASN A 171 -11.08 -1.66 10.99
C ASN A 171 -11.12 -0.87 9.67
N ILE A 172 -10.05 -0.16 9.33
CA ILE A 172 -9.92 0.54 8.04
C ILE A 172 -9.86 -0.49 6.90
N VAL A 173 -9.00 -1.48 7.00
CA VAL A 173 -8.89 -2.55 6.00
C VAL A 173 -10.18 -3.37 5.90
N ARG A 174 -10.87 -3.62 7.02
CA ARG A 174 -12.20 -4.26 7.00
C ARG A 174 -13.22 -3.44 6.22
N LEU A 175 -13.28 -2.13 6.44
CA LEU A 175 -14.15 -1.23 5.68
C LEU A 175 -13.83 -1.32 4.18
N LEU A 176 -12.55 -1.27 3.82
CA LEU A 176 -12.10 -1.30 2.43
C LEU A 176 -12.19 -2.68 1.78
N SER A 177 -12.47 -3.75 2.53
CA SER A 177 -12.49 -5.13 2.00
C SER A 177 -13.48 -5.34 0.86
N THR A 178 -14.52 -4.52 0.78
CA THR A 178 -15.49 -4.51 -0.32
C THR A 178 -15.16 -3.50 -1.42
N HIS A 179 -14.16 -2.66 -1.22
CA HIS A 179 -13.72 -1.62 -2.17
C HIS A 179 -12.31 -1.96 -2.68
N ARG A 180 -12.25 -2.83 -3.69
CA ARG A 180 -11.01 -3.44 -4.17
C ARG A 180 -10.79 -3.15 -5.65
N ALA A 181 -9.58 -2.69 -5.99
CA ALA A 181 -9.17 -2.52 -7.39
C ALA A 181 -8.97 -3.90 -8.05
N SER A 182 -9.50 -4.07 -9.24
CA SER A 182 -9.40 -5.31 -10.01
C SER A 182 -8.31 -5.19 -11.08
N TYR A 183 -7.47 -6.21 -11.18
CA TYR A 183 -6.38 -6.30 -12.14
C TYR A 183 -6.46 -7.60 -12.93
N LYS A 184 -6.08 -7.54 -14.21
CA LYS A 184 -5.91 -8.69 -15.08
C LYS A 184 -4.56 -8.62 -15.79
N LYS A 185 -4.02 -9.78 -16.16
CA LYS A 185 -2.77 -9.87 -16.90
C LYS A 185 -3.06 -10.01 -18.40
N ILE A 186 -2.67 -9.02 -19.19
CA ILE A 186 -2.85 -8.99 -20.64
C ILE A 186 -1.46 -8.95 -21.28
N ASN A 187 -1.15 -9.94 -22.12
CA ASN A 187 0.17 -10.04 -22.78
C ASN A 187 1.36 -9.93 -21.81
N GLY A 188 1.21 -10.50 -20.61
CA GLY A 188 2.24 -10.48 -19.59
C GLY A 188 2.26 -9.21 -18.71
N LYS A 189 1.53 -8.15 -19.05
CA LYS A 189 1.43 -6.90 -18.30
C LYS A 189 0.18 -6.88 -17.44
N TRP A 190 0.29 -6.26 -16.27
CA TRP A 190 -0.85 -6.02 -15.39
C TRP A 190 -1.59 -4.77 -15.81
N GLU A 191 -2.89 -4.90 -16.05
CA GLU A 191 -3.77 -3.80 -16.42
C GLU A 191 -4.95 -3.73 -15.44
N ARG A 192 -5.33 -2.52 -15.06
CA ARG A 192 -6.53 -2.30 -14.24
C ARG A 192 -7.76 -2.68 -15.05
N ALA A 193 -8.63 -3.49 -14.47
CA ALA A 193 -9.80 -4.00 -15.19
C ALA A 193 -10.89 -2.93 -15.37
N TYR A 194 -10.97 -1.99 -14.43
CA TYR A 194 -11.94 -0.89 -14.46
C TYR A 194 -11.18 0.43 -14.26
N PRO A 195 -11.26 1.37 -15.22
CA PRO A 195 -10.63 2.67 -15.12
C PRO A 195 -11.09 3.44 -13.86
N PHE A 196 -10.15 4.11 -13.24
CA PHE A 196 -10.37 5.05 -12.16
C PHE A 196 -9.46 6.24 -12.42
N VAL A 197 -10.00 7.44 -12.40
CA VAL A 197 -9.25 8.68 -12.59
C VAL A 197 -9.51 9.58 -11.40
N ASP A 198 -8.47 9.99 -10.70
CA ASP A 198 -8.57 10.98 -9.63
C ASP A 198 -8.64 12.39 -10.25
N LEU A 199 -9.85 12.96 -10.30
CA LEU A 199 -10.09 14.27 -10.91
C LEU A 199 -9.48 15.44 -10.11
N ASP A 200 -9.12 15.21 -8.86
CA ASP A 200 -8.46 16.24 -8.06
C ASP A 200 -6.94 16.29 -8.31
N LEU A 201 -6.37 15.30 -9.02
CA LEU A 201 -4.95 15.27 -9.41
C LEU A 201 -4.64 16.18 -10.61
N GLU A 202 -5.61 16.44 -11.47
CA GLU A 202 -5.41 17.32 -12.62
C GLU A 202 -4.99 18.74 -12.17
N ASP A 203 -5.41 19.15 -10.96
CA ASP A 203 -5.03 20.44 -10.35
C ASP A 203 -3.57 20.46 -9.84
N PHE A 204 -2.86 19.31 -9.78
CA PHE A 204 -1.45 19.22 -9.34
C PHE A 204 -0.44 19.24 -10.51
N SER A 205 -0.90 19.08 -11.73
CA SER A 205 -0.05 19.00 -12.94
C SER A 205 0.05 20.31 -13.70
N ALA A 206 -0.52 21.39 -13.17
CA ALA A 206 -0.59 22.72 -13.80
C ALA A 206 0.41 23.70 -13.20
#